data_1dfdc9c861dedcb5f32ec0ac257aa9c5
#
_entry.id   1dfdc9c861dedcb5f32ec0ac257aa9c5
#
_cell.length_a   1.000
_cell.length_b   1.000
_cell.length_c   1.000
_cell.angle_alpha   90.00
_cell.angle_beta   90.00
_cell.angle_gamma   90.00
#
_symmetry.space_group_name_H-M   'P 1'
#
loop_
_entity.id
_entity.type
_entity.pdbx_description
1 polymer ?
#
loop_
_entity_poly.entity_id
_entity_poly.type
_entity_poly.pdbx_seq_one_letter_code
_entity_poly.pdbx_strand_id
1 'polypeptide(L)'
;MGLLQDKFAKYDLPQQFMAKGVYPYFRTINSHQDTEVMMDGKKVLMFGSNAYMGLTYDKRIIDASIAATEKYGTGCAGSRFLNGTLDIHVELEKELAEFVGKDEALCFSTGFTVNEGIIPAVVGRGDYIICDDRDHASIVDGRRLAFATQLKYKHNDMEALEKELQKCEPDAVKLIVVDGVFSMEGDLANLPEIVRLKKKYNASIYVDEAHGLGVFGKQGRGVCDHFGVTEDVDLIMGTFSKSLASIGGCVVG
;
A
#
# COMPACT_ATOMS: atom_id res chain seq x y z
N MET A 1 -18.94 21.90 28.64
CA MET A 1 -18.58 20.78 27.77
C MET A 1 -17.08 20.56 27.91
N GLY A 2 -16.54 19.38 27.64
CA GLY A 2 -15.09 19.15 27.76
C GLY A 2 -14.34 19.70 26.53
N LEU A 3 -13.02 19.96 26.67
CA LEU A 3 -12.18 20.52 25.60
C LEU A 3 -12.24 19.73 24.27
N LEU A 4 -12.44 18.41 24.32
CA LEU A 4 -12.58 17.58 23.13
C LEU A 4 -13.88 17.86 22.38
N GLN A 5 -15.01 17.99 23.11
CA GLN A 5 -16.30 18.37 22.52
C GLN A 5 -16.25 19.77 21.91
N ASP A 6 -15.57 20.72 22.58
CA ASP A 6 -15.39 22.08 22.07
C ASP A 6 -14.53 22.08 20.80
N LYS A 7 -13.54 21.17 20.70
CA LYS A 7 -12.75 20.97 19.48
C LYS A 7 -13.60 20.39 18.34
N PHE A 8 -14.43 19.38 18.63
CA PHE A 8 -15.30 18.78 17.61
C PHE A 8 -16.35 19.77 17.10
N ALA A 9 -16.92 20.60 17.98
CA ALA A 9 -17.91 21.62 17.62
C ALA A 9 -17.38 22.67 16.63
N LYS A 10 -16.05 22.82 16.52
CA LYS A 10 -15.40 23.70 15.55
C LYS A 10 -15.25 23.08 14.16
N TYR A 11 -15.44 21.74 14.03
CA TYR A 11 -15.30 21.01 12.78
C TYR A 11 -16.70 20.67 12.24
N ASP A 12 -17.32 21.61 11.57
CA ASP A 12 -18.68 21.48 11.03
C ASP A 12 -18.73 21.49 9.47
N LEU A 13 -17.57 21.49 8.82
CA LEU A 13 -17.47 21.56 7.36
C LEU A 13 -18.26 20.45 6.63
N PRO A 14 -18.21 19.16 7.04
CA PRO A 14 -19.04 18.12 6.44
C PRO A 14 -20.53 18.42 6.55
N GLN A 15 -20.99 18.90 7.71
CA GLN A 15 -22.39 19.25 7.95
C GLN A 15 -22.86 20.41 7.07
N GLN A 16 -21.99 21.41 6.83
CA GLN A 16 -22.25 22.50 5.90
C GLN A 16 -22.43 22.01 4.47
N PHE A 17 -21.60 21.04 4.00
CA PHE A 17 -21.75 20.45 2.68
C PHE A 17 -23.00 19.56 2.58
N MET A 18 -23.32 18.79 3.63
CA MET A 18 -24.55 18.00 3.71
C MET A 18 -25.79 18.91 3.61
N ALA A 19 -25.81 20.04 4.35
CA ALA A 19 -26.91 20.99 4.32
C ALA A 19 -27.11 21.64 2.93
N LYS A 20 -26.05 21.77 2.16
CA LYS A 20 -26.09 22.26 0.77
C LYS A 20 -26.41 21.17 -0.27
N GLY A 21 -26.55 19.92 0.14
CA GLY A 21 -26.80 18.78 -0.76
C GLY A 21 -25.60 18.42 -1.68
N VAL A 22 -24.40 18.87 -1.33
CA VAL A 22 -23.19 18.66 -2.16
C VAL A 22 -22.12 17.80 -1.45
N TYR A 23 -22.52 16.99 -0.47
CA TYR A 23 -21.64 16.05 0.22
C TYR A 23 -21.60 14.73 -0.53
N PRO A 24 -20.51 14.37 -1.23
CA PRO A 24 -20.45 13.21 -2.12
C PRO A 24 -19.97 11.92 -1.46
N TYR A 25 -19.59 11.96 -0.18
CA TYR A 25 -18.93 10.86 0.51
C TYR A 25 -19.91 9.94 1.25
N PHE A 26 -19.48 8.71 1.56
CA PHE A 26 -20.22 7.69 2.34
C PHE A 26 -21.57 7.32 1.73
N ARG A 27 -21.67 7.34 0.42
CA ARG A 27 -22.90 6.91 -0.28
C ARG A 27 -23.05 5.40 -0.18
N THR A 28 -24.26 4.95 0.15
CA THR A 28 -24.53 3.53 0.38
C THR A 28 -24.79 2.79 -0.92
N ILE A 29 -24.06 1.69 -1.11
CA ILE A 29 -24.26 0.72 -2.19
C ILE A 29 -24.99 -0.48 -1.58
N ASN A 30 -26.07 -0.93 -2.20
CA ASN A 30 -26.90 -2.05 -1.76
C ASN A 30 -27.04 -3.18 -2.81
N SER A 31 -26.02 -3.33 -3.63
CA SER A 31 -25.82 -4.45 -4.56
C SER A 31 -24.41 -5.05 -4.40
N HIS A 32 -24.09 -6.12 -5.13
CA HIS A 32 -22.71 -6.55 -5.29
C HIS A 32 -21.87 -5.45 -5.99
N GLN A 33 -20.57 -5.50 -5.80
CA GLN A 33 -19.62 -4.61 -6.45
C GLN A 33 -19.33 -5.08 -7.88
N ASP A 34 -19.65 -4.22 -8.87
CA ASP A 34 -19.46 -4.47 -10.29
C ASP A 34 -19.35 -3.13 -11.02
N THR A 35 -19.32 -3.17 -12.35
CA THR A 35 -19.35 -1.98 -13.23
C THR A 35 -20.64 -1.18 -13.10
N GLU A 36 -21.74 -1.84 -12.70
CA GLU A 36 -23.02 -1.24 -12.39
C GLU A 36 -23.44 -1.60 -10.97
N VAL A 37 -23.83 -0.62 -10.18
CA VAL A 37 -24.24 -0.82 -8.78
C VAL A 37 -25.56 -0.11 -8.49
N MET A 38 -26.26 -0.56 -7.46
CA MET A 38 -27.42 0.15 -6.90
C MET A 38 -26.96 1.10 -5.80
N MET A 39 -27.21 2.39 -5.98
CA MET A 39 -26.84 3.46 -5.05
C MET A 39 -28.01 4.41 -4.85
N ASP A 40 -28.46 4.60 -3.61
CA ASP A 40 -29.62 5.44 -3.26
C ASP A 40 -30.87 5.05 -4.06
N GLY A 41 -31.09 3.75 -4.29
CA GLY A 41 -32.24 3.21 -5.04
C GLY A 41 -32.18 3.39 -6.56
N LYS A 42 -31.04 3.85 -7.11
CA LYS A 42 -30.84 4.03 -8.53
C LYS A 42 -29.68 3.16 -9.04
N LYS A 43 -29.83 2.63 -10.25
CA LYS A 43 -28.73 1.96 -10.96
C LYS A 43 -27.76 3.02 -11.50
N VAL A 44 -26.50 2.90 -11.15
CA VAL A 44 -25.44 3.83 -11.55
C VAL A 44 -24.20 3.07 -12.04
N LEU A 45 -23.43 3.70 -12.92
CA LEU A 45 -22.14 3.19 -13.38
C LEU A 45 -21.06 3.48 -12.32
N MET A 46 -20.22 2.49 -12.02
CA MET A 46 -19.15 2.58 -11.05
C MET A 46 -17.81 2.91 -11.72
N PHE A 47 -17.43 4.19 -11.70
CA PHE A 47 -16.12 4.66 -12.18
C PHE A 47 -15.12 4.93 -11.05
N GLY A 48 -15.53 4.81 -9.79
CA GLY A 48 -14.70 5.11 -8.61
C GLY A 48 -14.07 3.89 -7.94
N SER A 49 -14.12 2.71 -8.55
CA SER A 49 -13.56 1.49 -7.97
C SER A 49 -12.10 1.29 -8.35
N ASN A 50 -11.30 0.79 -7.39
CA ASN A 50 -9.93 0.30 -7.63
C ASN A 50 -9.89 -1.22 -7.91
N ALA A 51 -11.00 -1.84 -8.27
CA ALA A 51 -11.07 -3.26 -8.63
C ALA A 51 -10.51 -3.51 -10.04
N TYR A 52 -9.21 -3.26 -10.23
CA TYR A 52 -8.54 -3.22 -11.53
C TYR A 52 -8.72 -4.50 -12.35
N MET A 53 -8.80 -5.66 -11.69
CA MET A 53 -8.94 -6.97 -12.33
C MET A 53 -10.39 -7.45 -12.40
N GLY A 54 -11.36 -6.69 -11.88
CA GLY A 54 -12.78 -7.07 -11.87
C GLY A 54 -13.10 -8.31 -11.03
N LEU A 55 -12.30 -8.63 -10.02
CA LEU A 55 -12.38 -9.88 -9.25
C LEU A 55 -13.38 -9.82 -8.07
N THR A 56 -13.96 -8.66 -7.77
CA THR A 56 -14.82 -8.44 -6.59
C THR A 56 -16.04 -9.36 -6.51
N TYR A 57 -16.52 -9.85 -7.64
CA TYR A 57 -17.68 -10.77 -7.71
C TYR A 57 -17.36 -12.06 -8.49
N ASP A 58 -16.08 -12.42 -8.60
CA ASP A 58 -15.69 -13.68 -9.24
C ASP A 58 -16.11 -14.88 -8.38
N LYS A 59 -16.91 -15.78 -8.98
CA LYS A 59 -17.46 -16.93 -8.26
C LYS A 59 -16.37 -17.86 -7.71
N ARG A 60 -15.24 -18.00 -8.37
CA ARG A 60 -14.12 -18.86 -7.91
C ARG A 60 -13.57 -18.34 -6.59
N ILE A 61 -13.44 -17.01 -6.45
CA ILE A 61 -12.95 -16.35 -5.23
C ILE A 61 -13.98 -16.46 -4.12
N ILE A 62 -15.26 -16.23 -4.43
CA ILE A 62 -16.37 -16.38 -3.47
C ILE A 62 -16.40 -17.83 -2.92
N ASP A 63 -16.35 -18.83 -3.80
CA ASP A 63 -16.40 -20.23 -3.38
C ASP A 63 -15.17 -20.62 -2.53
N ALA A 64 -13.99 -20.15 -2.88
CA ALA A 64 -12.79 -20.36 -2.07
C ALA A 64 -12.89 -19.71 -0.69
N SER A 65 -13.45 -18.49 -0.62
CA SER A 65 -13.68 -17.79 0.65
C SER A 65 -14.68 -18.53 1.55
N ILE A 66 -15.76 -19.07 0.98
CA ILE A 66 -16.76 -19.88 1.71
C ILE A 66 -16.07 -21.15 2.25
N ALA A 67 -15.36 -21.88 1.41
CA ALA A 67 -14.66 -23.11 1.81
C ALA A 67 -13.61 -22.84 2.92
N ALA A 68 -12.86 -21.75 2.83
CA ALA A 68 -11.93 -21.36 3.88
C ALA A 68 -12.64 -21.01 5.18
N THR A 69 -13.77 -20.31 5.12
CA THR A 69 -14.58 -19.97 6.31
C THR A 69 -15.16 -21.23 6.95
N GLU A 70 -15.63 -22.20 6.18
CA GLU A 70 -16.11 -23.48 6.69
C GLU A 70 -14.99 -24.30 7.36
N LYS A 71 -13.77 -24.28 6.82
CA LYS A 71 -12.63 -25.00 7.36
C LYS A 71 -12.02 -24.36 8.59
N TYR A 72 -11.84 -23.04 8.59
CA TYR A 72 -11.05 -22.33 9.60
C TYR A 72 -11.87 -21.44 10.56
N GLY A 73 -13.14 -21.20 10.26
CA GLY A 73 -13.94 -20.22 10.96
C GLY A 73 -13.66 -18.78 10.47
N THR A 74 -14.13 -17.81 11.25
CA THR A 74 -14.11 -16.39 10.88
C THR A 74 -12.85 -15.64 11.30
N GLY A 75 -11.96 -16.27 12.07
CA GLY A 75 -10.73 -15.63 12.54
C GLY A 75 -9.93 -16.52 13.50
N CYS A 76 -8.71 -16.12 13.80
CA CYS A 76 -7.74 -16.93 14.55
C CYS A 76 -7.77 -16.66 16.06
N ALA A 77 -8.43 -15.60 16.52
CA ALA A 77 -8.47 -15.14 17.92
C ALA A 77 -7.09 -15.09 18.61
N GLY A 78 -6.03 -14.83 17.83
CA GLY A 78 -4.66 -14.74 18.31
C GLY A 78 -3.72 -14.12 17.27
N SER A 79 -2.57 -13.61 17.74
CA SER A 79 -1.57 -13.04 16.85
C SER A 79 -0.85 -14.14 16.05
N ARG A 80 -0.37 -13.78 14.86
CA ARG A 80 0.47 -14.62 14.01
C ARG A 80 1.70 -15.17 14.76
N PHE A 81 2.24 -14.38 15.69
CA PHE A 81 3.41 -14.72 16.48
C PHE A 81 3.15 -15.85 17.50
N LEU A 82 1.93 -15.99 18.01
CA LEU A 82 1.59 -16.98 19.05
C LEU A 82 0.81 -18.17 18.48
N ASN A 83 -0.50 -18.00 18.28
CA ASN A 83 -1.43 -19.08 17.94
C ASN A 83 -2.32 -18.78 16.73
N GLY A 84 -2.09 -17.68 16.03
CA GLY A 84 -2.92 -17.24 14.89
C GLY A 84 -2.32 -17.50 13.52
N THR A 85 -1.27 -18.33 13.40
CA THR A 85 -0.70 -18.74 12.11
C THR A 85 -1.38 -20.02 11.64
N LEU A 86 -2.11 -19.95 10.53
CA LEU A 86 -2.72 -21.05 9.83
C LEU A 86 -1.84 -21.50 8.65
N ASP A 87 -2.04 -22.74 8.18
CA ASP A 87 -1.39 -23.26 6.98
C ASP A 87 -1.61 -22.38 5.75
N ILE A 88 -2.84 -21.86 5.53
CA ILE A 88 -3.16 -20.96 4.41
C ILE A 88 -2.41 -19.61 4.47
N HIS A 89 -2.00 -19.15 5.65
CA HIS A 89 -1.15 -17.95 5.74
C HIS A 89 0.24 -18.24 5.16
N VAL A 90 0.82 -19.37 5.54
CA VAL A 90 2.17 -19.78 5.09
C VAL A 90 2.17 -20.04 3.58
N GLU A 91 1.12 -20.73 3.08
CA GLU A 91 0.93 -20.99 1.66
C GLU A 91 0.79 -19.68 0.86
N LEU A 92 -0.05 -18.75 1.32
CA LEU A 92 -0.24 -17.45 0.68
C LEU A 92 1.07 -16.63 0.63
N GLU A 93 1.81 -16.60 1.73
CA GLU A 93 3.09 -15.88 1.80
C GLU A 93 4.10 -16.46 0.80
N LYS A 94 4.19 -17.78 0.71
CA LYS A 94 5.04 -18.46 -0.26
C LYS A 94 4.63 -18.11 -1.71
N GLU A 95 3.34 -18.24 -2.03
CA GLU A 95 2.83 -17.93 -3.38
C GLU A 95 3.05 -16.47 -3.77
N LEU A 96 2.91 -15.53 -2.83
CA LEU A 96 3.15 -14.10 -3.06
C LEU A 96 4.62 -13.81 -3.34
N ALA A 97 5.53 -14.40 -2.57
CA ALA A 97 6.98 -14.28 -2.80
C ALA A 97 7.35 -14.81 -4.19
N GLU A 98 6.91 -16.04 -4.53
CA GLU A 98 7.13 -16.66 -5.84
C GLU A 98 6.53 -15.82 -6.99
N PHE A 99 5.31 -15.29 -6.80
CA PHE A 99 4.63 -14.46 -7.81
C PHE A 99 5.40 -13.18 -8.11
N VAL A 100 5.84 -12.46 -7.08
CA VAL A 100 6.59 -11.21 -7.24
C VAL A 100 8.02 -11.47 -7.68
N GLY A 101 8.59 -12.64 -7.35
CA GLY A 101 9.98 -13.01 -7.63
C GLY A 101 10.92 -12.56 -6.52
N LYS A 102 10.53 -12.82 -5.26
CA LYS A 102 11.31 -12.57 -4.05
C LYS A 102 11.41 -13.84 -3.22
N ASP A 103 12.26 -13.83 -2.20
CA ASP A 103 12.54 -15.00 -1.38
C ASP A 103 11.42 -15.28 -0.37
N GLU A 104 10.90 -14.25 0.29
CA GLU A 104 9.95 -14.38 1.39
C GLU A 104 8.85 -13.31 1.30
N ALA A 105 7.72 -13.57 1.96
CA ALA A 105 6.63 -12.61 2.13
C ALA A 105 6.10 -12.62 3.56
N LEU A 106 5.54 -11.49 3.99
CA LEU A 106 4.81 -11.37 5.24
C LEU A 106 3.48 -10.65 5.01
N CYS A 107 2.37 -11.29 5.42
CA CYS A 107 1.03 -10.75 5.28
C CYS A 107 0.59 -9.89 6.47
N PHE A 108 -0.16 -8.85 6.16
CA PHE A 108 -0.76 -7.89 7.09
C PHE A 108 -2.27 -7.77 6.86
N SER A 109 -2.98 -7.22 7.83
CA SER A 109 -4.44 -7.05 7.76
C SER A 109 -4.89 -6.00 6.75
N THR A 110 -4.06 -5.03 6.40
CA THR A 110 -4.31 -4.04 5.33
C THR A 110 -2.99 -3.59 4.69
N GLY A 111 -3.07 -3.06 3.45
CA GLY A 111 -1.91 -2.40 2.83
C GLY A 111 -1.42 -1.19 3.61
N PHE A 112 -2.32 -0.45 4.26
CA PHE A 112 -1.94 0.67 5.13
C PHE A 112 -1.03 0.23 6.28
N THR A 113 -1.41 -0.84 6.97
CA THR A 113 -0.62 -1.40 8.09
C THR A 113 0.69 -2.06 7.65
N VAL A 114 0.85 -2.43 6.38
CA VAL A 114 2.16 -2.87 5.85
C VAL A 114 3.16 -1.72 5.97
N ASN A 115 2.82 -0.54 5.45
CA ASN A 115 3.71 0.63 5.49
C ASN A 115 3.98 1.10 6.93
N GLU A 116 2.94 1.12 7.80
CA GLU A 116 3.11 1.48 9.22
C GLU A 116 3.95 0.47 10.00
N GLY A 117 3.93 -0.81 9.63
CA GLY A 117 4.67 -1.86 10.29
C GLY A 117 6.11 -1.98 9.80
N ILE A 118 6.32 -1.99 8.50
CA ILE A 118 7.62 -2.28 7.89
C ILE A 118 8.55 -1.09 7.92
N ILE A 119 8.10 0.11 7.51
CA ILE A 119 8.98 1.27 7.43
C ILE A 119 9.69 1.56 8.76
N PRO A 120 9.00 1.65 9.91
CA PRO A 120 9.68 1.88 11.19
C PRO A 120 10.43 0.65 11.73
N ALA A 121 10.17 -0.56 11.22
CA ALA A 121 10.86 -1.77 11.66
C ALA A 121 12.26 -1.93 11.05
N VAL A 122 12.48 -1.40 9.83
CA VAL A 122 13.72 -1.60 9.07
C VAL A 122 14.71 -0.45 9.19
N VAL A 123 14.32 0.67 9.79
CA VAL A 123 15.18 1.85 10.01
C VAL A 123 14.97 2.43 11.40
N GLY A 124 16.02 2.98 11.99
CA GLY A 124 16.02 3.47 13.36
C GLY A 124 16.82 4.75 13.56
N ARG A 125 17.24 4.99 14.80
CA ARG A 125 18.07 6.16 15.15
C ARG A 125 19.42 6.09 14.43
N GLY A 126 19.78 7.17 13.76
CA GLY A 126 20.99 7.27 12.97
C GLY A 126 20.81 6.93 11.50
N ASP A 127 19.67 6.33 11.11
CA ASP A 127 19.31 6.02 9.73
C ASP A 127 18.51 7.14 9.07
N TYR A 128 18.27 7.00 7.77
CA TYR A 128 17.54 7.97 6.94
C TYR A 128 16.40 7.30 6.18
N ILE A 129 15.26 8.00 6.12
CA ILE A 129 14.15 7.69 5.21
C ILE A 129 14.05 8.83 4.20
N ILE A 130 14.12 8.51 2.90
CA ILE A 130 14.06 9.48 1.81
C ILE A 130 12.81 9.19 0.99
N CYS A 131 11.82 10.08 1.03
CA CYS A 131 10.50 9.89 0.42
C CYS A 131 10.23 10.91 -0.68
N ASP A 132 9.47 10.49 -1.70
CA ASP A 132 8.83 11.41 -2.63
C ASP A 132 7.82 12.30 -1.87
N ASP A 133 7.63 13.55 -2.30
CA ASP A 133 6.70 14.47 -1.63
C ASP A 133 5.22 14.16 -1.92
N ARG A 134 4.93 13.24 -2.86
CA ARG A 134 3.61 12.75 -3.27
C ARG A 134 3.28 11.34 -2.81
N ASP A 135 4.17 10.70 -2.06
CA ASP A 135 3.93 9.38 -1.51
C ASP A 135 2.61 9.29 -0.71
N HIS A 136 1.99 8.12 -0.77
CA HIS A 136 0.72 7.83 -0.12
C HIS A 136 0.75 8.12 1.39
N ALA A 137 -0.43 8.46 1.95
CA ALA A 137 -0.59 8.79 3.38
C ALA A 137 -0.06 7.69 4.33
N SER A 138 -0.16 6.41 3.97
CA SER A 138 0.37 5.31 4.78
C SER A 138 1.91 5.33 4.87
N ILE A 139 2.61 5.73 3.81
CA ILE A 139 4.06 5.94 3.82
C ILE A 139 4.39 7.13 4.72
N VAL A 140 3.60 8.21 4.61
CA VAL A 140 3.76 9.40 5.48
C VAL A 140 3.59 9.03 6.95
N ASP A 141 2.62 8.20 7.29
CA ASP A 141 2.39 7.78 8.68
C ASP A 141 3.41 6.74 9.13
N GLY A 142 3.78 5.77 8.29
CA GLY A 142 4.84 4.80 8.58
C GLY A 142 6.18 5.47 8.90
N ARG A 143 6.61 6.46 8.10
CA ARG A 143 7.84 7.20 8.40
C ARG A 143 7.77 8.05 9.67
N ARG A 144 6.56 8.57 10.04
CA ARG A 144 6.37 9.30 11.31
C ARG A 144 6.52 8.40 12.54
N LEU A 145 6.26 7.10 12.41
CA LEU A 145 6.47 6.13 13.47
C LEU A 145 7.95 5.75 13.65
N ALA A 146 8.77 5.96 12.62
CA ALA A 146 10.20 5.67 12.66
C ALA A 146 10.99 6.76 13.42
N PHE A 147 12.06 6.34 14.10
CA PHE A 147 13.00 7.26 14.75
C PHE A 147 14.14 7.73 13.82
N ALA A 148 14.09 7.35 12.55
CA ALA A 148 15.05 7.75 11.53
C ALA A 148 14.90 9.22 11.13
N THR A 149 15.97 9.81 10.59
CA THR A 149 15.93 11.14 9.99
C THR A 149 15.10 11.11 8.69
N GLN A 150 14.09 11.98 8.60
CA GLN A 150 13.17 12.02 7.47
C GLN A 150 13.59 13.11 6.47
N LEU A 151 13.86 12.69 5.25
CA LEU A 151 14.18 13.56 4.12
C LEU A 151 13.08 13.43 3.05
N LYS A 152 12.83 14.51 2.30
CA LYS A 152 11.87 14.53 1.22
C LYS A 152 12.50 15.12 -0.03
N TYR A 153 12.19 14.56 -1.18
CA TYR A 153 12.53 15.14 -2.45
C TYR A 153 11.27 15.51 -3.26
N LYS A 154 11.41 16.44 -4.16
CA LYS A 154 10.33 16.88 -5.04
C LYS A 154 9.92 15.73 -5.96
N HIS A 155 8.62 15.59 -6.16
CA HIS A 155 8.02 14.51 -6.92
C HIS A 155 8.77 14.18 -8.22
N ASN A 156 9.20 12.92 -8.29
CA ASN A 156 9.88 12.28 -9.43
C ASN A 156 11.15 13.03 -9.92
N ASP A 157 11.73 13.90 -9.08
CA ASP A 157 12.94 14.69 -9.36
C ASP A 157 14.19 13.96 -8.84
N MET A 158 14.89 13.28 -9.75
CA MET A 158 16.05 12.46 -9.42
C MET A 158 17.26 13.30 -8.99
N GLU A 159 17.38 14.55 -9.45
CA GLU A 159 18.43 15.46 -8.97
C GLU A 159 18.14 15.90 -7.52
N ALA A 160 16.88 16.13 -7.19
CA ALA A 160 16.47 16.42 -5.82
C ALA A 160 16.70 15.20 -4.91
N LEU A 161 16.36 13.97 -5.35
CA LEU A 161 16.65 12.73 -4.62
C LEU A 161 18.16 12.59 -4.37
N GLU A 162 18.99 12.81 -5.38
CA GLU A 162 20.44 12.71 -5.24
C GLU A 162 21.00 13.72 -4.22
N LYS A 163 20.48 14.95 -4.20
CA LYS A 163 20.84 15.96 -3.20
C LYS A 163 20.51 15.54 -1.77
N GLU A 164 19.38 14.85 -1.58
CA GLU A 164 19.01 14.32 -0.26
C GLU A 164 19.93 13.16 0.15
N LEU A 165 20.25 12.25 -0.75
CA LEU A 165 21.20 11.15 -0.51
C LEU A 165 22.60 11.65 -0.13
N GLN A 166 23.06 12.78 -0.72
CA GLN A 166 24.34 13.40 -0.39
C GLN A 166 24.44 13.95 1.03
N LYS A 167 23.29 14.19 1.71
CA LYS A 167 23.25 14.66 3.09
C LYS A 167 23.40 13.52 4.12
N CYS A 168 23.21 12.27 3.66
CA CYS A 168 23.22 11.11 4.55
C CYS A 168 24.65 10.67 4.89
N GLU A 169 24.84 10.22 6.13
CA GLU A 169 26.11 9.65 6.54
C GLU A 169 26.43 8.36 5.74
N PRO A 170 27.67 8.14 5.35
CA PRO A 170 28.06 7.00 4.50
C PRO A 170 27.66 5.63 5.06
N ASP A 171 27.85 5.42 6.35
CA ASP A 171 27.67 4.13 7.03
C ASP A 171 26.24 3.93 7.59
N ALA A 172 25.35 4.92 7.44
CA ALA A 172 23.96 4.82 7.87
C ALA A 172 23.10 4.08 6.83
N VAL A 173 22.03 3.42 7.27
CA VAL A 173 21.00 2.90 6.37
C VAL A 173 20.25 4.08 5.72
N LYS A 174 20.07 4.02 4.41
CA LYS A 174 19.36 5.02 3.61
C LYS A 174 18.23 4.32 2.90
N LEU A 175 17.02 4.41 3.43
CA LEU A 175 15.85 3.78 2.84
C LEU A 175 15.12 4.78 1.94
N ILE A 176 15.16 4.56 0.63
CA ILE A 176 14.33 5.28 -0.33
C ILE A 176 12.97 4.58 -0.35
N VAL A 177 11.92 5.32 -0.04
CA VAL A 177 10.53 4.82 -0.07
C VAL A 177 9.77 5.57 -1.15
N VAL A 178 9.05 4.84 -2.00
CA VAL A 178 8.33 5.45 -3.14
C VAL A 178 7.12 4.61 -3.55
N ASP A 179 6.02 5.28 -3.94
CA ASP A 179 4.93 4.61 -4.66
C ASP A 179 5.42 4.19 -6.07
N GLY A 180 5.17 2.96 -6.49
CA GLY A 180 5.45 2.50 -7.86
C GLY A 180 4.57 3.21 -8.88
N VAL A 181 3.29 3.39 -8.53
CA VAL A 181 2.30 4.20 -9.27
C VAL A 181 1.70 5.21 -8.33
N PHE A 182 1.88 6.49 -8.61
CA PHE A 182 1.28 7.57 -7.82
C PHE A 182 -0.21 7.73 -8.15
N SER A 183 -1.07 7.47 -7.16
CA SER A 183 -2.51 7.34 -7.38
C SER A 183 -3.21 8.61 -7.85
N MET A 184 -2.73 9.77 -7.42
CA MET A 184 -3.35 11.06 -7.72
C MET A 184 -2.75 11.71 -8.97
N GLU A 185 -1.48 11.52 -9.21
CA GLU A 185 -0.70 12.02 -10.35
C GLU A 185 -0.91 11.13 -11.58
N GLY A 186 -1.04 9.81 -11.37
CA GLY A 186 -1.24 8.83 -12.43
C GLY A 186 0.03 8.51 -13.22
N ASP A 187 1.20 8.80 -12.66
CA ASP A 187 2.50 8.48 -13.24
C ASP A 187 3.26 7.40 -12.47
N LEU A 188 4.37 6.96 -13.02
CA LEU A 188 5.24 5.93 -12.46
C LEU A 188 6.48 6.56 -11.82
N ALA A 189 6.95 5.95 -10.72
CA ALA A 189 8.26 6.26 -10.20
C ALA A 189 9.35 5.94 -11.23
N ASN A 190 10.37 6.79 -11.31
CA ASN A 190 11.54 6.55 -12.16
C ASN A 190 12.49 5.52 -11.53
N LEU A 191 11.99 4.26 -11.37
CA LEU A 191 12.72 3.19 -10.70
C LEU A 191 14.12 2.93 -11.29
N PRO A 192 14.35 2.98 -12.62
CA PRO A 192 15.70 2.80 -13.17
C PRO A 192 16.72 3.81 -12.62
N GLU A 193 16.34 5.08 -12.51
CA GLU A 193 17.23 6.11 -11.95
C GLU A 193 17.36 5.98 -10.43
N ILE A 194 16.29 5.62 -9.72
CA ILE A 194 16.33 5.35 -8.28
C ILE A 194 17.32 4.20 -8.00
N VAL A 195 17.28 3.12 -8.80
CA VAL A 195 18.24 2.00 -8.70
C VAL A 195 19.68 2.45 -8.98
N ARG A 196 19.88 3.30 -9.98
CA ARG A 196 21.20 3.88 -10.25
C ARG A 196 21.73 4.65 -9.02
N LEU A 197 20.88 5.47 -8.41
CA LEU A 197 21.23 6.23 -7.20
C LEU A 197 21.42 5.32 -5.99
N LYS A 198 20.56 4.29 -5.79
CA LYS A 198 20.76 3.24 -4.78
C LYS A 198 22.20 2.69 -4.83
N LYS A 199 22.63 2.24 -6.01
CA LYS A 199 23.96 1.65 -6.20
C LYS A 199 25.08 2.67 -5.94
N LYS A 200 24.89 3.93 -6.34
CA LYS A 200 25.87 5.00 -6.13
C LYS A 200 26.06 5.37 -4.66
N TYR A 201 24.99 5.39 -3.87
CA TYR A 201 24.99 5.87 -2.47
C TYR A 201 24.88 4.75 -1.44
N ASN A 202 24.90 3.48 -1.86
CA ASN A 202 24.70 2.31 -1.00
C ASN A 202 23.39 2.47 -0.17
N ALA A 203 22.29 2.74 -0.87
CA ALA A 203 20.97 2.88 -0.28
C ALA A 203 20.15 1.60 -0.46
N SER A 204 19.01 1.50 0.21
CA SER A 204 17.98 0.47 0.02
C SER A 204 16.71 1.08 -0.55
N ILE A 205 15.91 0.29 -1.28
CA ILE A 205 14.66 0.73 -1.91
C ILE A 205 13.49 -0.07 -1.37
N TYR A 206 12.44 0.64 -0.97
CA TYR A 206 11.12 0.11 -0.67
C TYR A 206 10.12 0.69 -1.68
N VAL A 207 9.42 -0.17 -2.43
CA VAL A 207 8.41 0.24 -3.41
C VAL A 207 7.02 -0.18 -2.96
N ASP A 208 6.09 0.78 -2.92
CA ASP A 208 4.66 0.53 -2.72
C ASP A 208 3.99 0.23 -4.07
N GLU A 209 3.67 -1.03 -4.30
CA GLU A 209 3.01 -1.52 -5.52
C GLU A 209 1.48 -1.60 -5.40
N ALA A 210 0.87 -0.85 -4.48
CA ALA A 210 -0.57 -0.91 -4.25
C ALA A 210 -1.41 -0.64 -5.52
N HIS A 211 -0.89 0.15 -6.44
CA HIS A 211 -1.51 0.44 -7.74
C HIS A 211 -0.82 -0.25 -8.92
N GLY A 212 0.36 -0.85 -8.71
CA GLY A 212 1.12 -1.56 -9.74
C GLY A 212 0.82 -3.05 -9.80
N LEU A 213 0.67 -3.70 -8.64
CA LEU A 213 0.40 -5.13 -8.53
C LEU A 213 -0.93 -5.50 -9.22
N GLY A 214 -0.88 -6.50 -10.11
CA GLY A 214 -2.01 -6.93 -10.94
C GLY A 214 -2.22 -6.08 -12.20
N VAL A 215 -1.51 -4.95 -12.37
CA VAL A 215 -1.73 -3.98 -13.47
C VAL A 215 -0.50 -3.87 -14.37
N PHE A 216 0.67 -3.67 -13.80
CA PHE A 216 1.92 -3.48 -14.52
C PHE A 216 2.79 -4.74 -14.52
N GLY A 217 3.76 -4.75 -15.42
CA GLY A 217 4.73 -5.82 -15.54
C GLY A 217 4.18 -7.11 -16.17
N LYS A 218 5.05 -8.08 -16.32
CA LYS A 218 4.71 -9.37 -16.89
C LYS A 218 3.78 -10.13 -15.92
N GLN A 219 2.62 -10.54 -16.41
CA GLN A 219 1.59 -11.21 -15.61
C GLN A 219 1.08 -10.39 -14.41
N GLY A 220 1.25 -9.06 -14.43
CA GLY A 220 0.78 -8.21 -13.34
C GLY A 220 1.71 -8.18 -12.10
N ARG A 221 3.00 -8.46 -12.25
CA ARG A 221 3.97 -8.50 -11.14
C ARG A 221 4.33 -7.14 -10.55
N GLY A 222 3.90 -6.06 -11.17
CA GLY A 222 4.12 -4.69 -10.68
C GLY A 222 5.06 -3.86 -11.54
N VAL A 223 5.31 -2.63 -11.10
CA VAL A 223 6.17 -1.65 -11.78
C VAL A 223 7.65 -2.04 -11.69
N CYS A 224 8.05 -2.70 -10.61
CA CYS A 224 9.41 -3.24 -10.47
C CYS A 224 9.74 -4.23 -11.60
N ASP A 225 8.81 -5.14 -11.90
CA ASP A 225 8.93 -6.09 -13.02
C ASP A 225 8.81 -5.38 -14.38
N HIS A 226 7.94 -4.37 -14.50
CA HIS A 226 7.80 -3.56 -15.72
C HIS A 226 9.12 -2.94 -16.18
N PHE A 227 9.90 -2.43 -15.23
CA PHE A 227 11.21 -1.86 -15.51
C PHE A 227 12.38 -2.88 -15.45
N GLY A 228 12.10 -4.14 -15.09
CA GLY A 228 13.12 -5.18 -14.96
C GLY A 228 14.10 -4.94 -13.81
N VAL A 229 13.64 -4.33 -12.72
CA VAL A 229 14.46 -3.96 -11.56
C VAL A 229 14.06 -4.68 -10.27
N THR A 230 13.24 -5.72 -10.34
CA THR A 230 12.74 -6.46 -9.17
C THR A 230 13.88 -6.91 -8.26
N GLU A 231 14.96 -7.45 -8.81
CA GLU A 231 16.14 -7.91 -8.05
C GLU A 231 16.88 -6.76 -7.33
N ASP A 232 16.82 -5.54 -7.89
CA ASP A 232 17.48 -4.37 -7.33
C ASP A 232 16.67 -3.67 -6.22
N VAL A 233 15.38 -3.99 -6.07
CA VAL A 233 14.50 -3.44 -5.02
C VAL A 233 14.56 -4.35 -3.80
N ASP A 234 14.78 -3.80 -2.61
CA ASP A 234 14.96 -4.60 -1.39
C ASP A 234 13.64 -5.09 -0.83
N LEU A 235 12.63 -4.23 -0.80
CA LEU A 235 11.29 -4.56 -0.29
C LEU A 235 10.22 -4.05 -1.24
N ILE A 236 9.23 -4.88 -1.52
CA ILE A 236 8.07 -4.54 -2.34
C ILE A 236 6.80 -4.78 -1.52
N MET A 237 6.00 -3.74 -1.38
CA MET A 237 4.70 -3.80 -0.70
C MET A 237 3.59 -4.00 -1.72
N GLY A 238 2.61 -4.84 -1.39
CA GLY A 238 1.36 -4.99 -2.13
C GLY A 238 0.13 -4.85 -1.24
N THR A 239 -0.99 -4.42 -1.81
CA THR A 239 -2.30 -4.44 -1.13
C THR A 239 -3.25 -5.42 -1.82
N PHE A 240 -4.09 -6.09 -1.03
CA PHE A 240 -5.12 -6.99 -1.55
C PHE A 240 -6.45 -6.28 -1.85
N SER A 241 -6.61 -5.04 -1.39
CA SER A 241 -7.88 -4.31 -1.46
C SER A 241 -8.19 -3.67 -2.81
N LYS A 242 -7.31 -3.82 -3.79
CA LYS A 242 -7.46 -3.27 -5.15
C LYS A 242 -7.55 -4.40 -6.17
N SER A 243 -6.46 -4.75 -6.86
CA SER A 243 -6.45 -5.79 -7.91
C SER A 243 -6.94 -7.15 -7.42
N LEU A 244 -6.62 -7.54 -6.19
CA LEU A 244 -7.02 -8.84 -5.62
C LEU A 244 -8.41 -8.83 -4.97
N ALA A 245 -9.10 -7.69 -4.95
CA ALA A 245 -10.51 -7.54 -4.50
C ALA A 245 -10.80 -8.12 -3.10
N SER A 246 -9.84 -8.04 -2.17
CA SER A 246 -9.93 -8.62 -0.83
C SER A 246 -9.54 -7.59 0.24
N ILE A 247 -9.22 -8.05 1.45
CA ILE A 247 -8.68 -7.25 2.54
C ILE A 247 -7.32 -7.82 2.91
N GLY A 248 -6.35 -6.94 3.14
CA GLY A 248 -5.01 -7.32 3.51
C GLY A 248 -3.95 -6.61 2.70
N GLY A 249 -2.72 -7.00 2.94
CA GLY A 249 -1.55 -6.57 2.20
C GLY A 249 -0.36 -7.45 2.55
N CYS A 250 0.73 -7.28 1.83
CA CYS A 250 1.97 -7.98 2.09
C CYS A 250 3.17 -7.08 1.84
N VAL A 251 4.29 -7.47 2.42
CA VAL A 251 5.62 -7.08 1.97
C VAL A 251 6.34 -8.34 1.50
N VAL A 252 7.13 -8.23 0.44
CA VAL A 252 8.02 -9.26 -0.05
C VAL A 252 9.45 -8.73 -0.17
N GLY A 253 10.45 -9.58 0.11
CA GLY A 253 11.86 -9.22 0.08
C GLY A 253 12.79 -10.42 -0.03
#